data_86a0d007dc19d56137cb82ba3dfbf53e
#
_entry.id   86a0d007dc19d56137cb82ba3dfbf53e
#
_cell.length_a   1.000
_cell.length_b   1.000
_cell.length_c   1.000
_cell.angle_alpha   90.00
_cell.angle_beta   90.00
_cell.angle_gamma   90.00
#
_symmetry.space_group_name_H-M   'P 1'
#
loop_
_entity.id
_entity.type
_entity.pdbx_description
1 polymer ?
#
loop_
_entity_poly.entity_id
_entity_poly.type
_entity_poly.pdbx_seq_one_letter_code
_entity_poly.pdbx_strand_id
1 'polypeptide(L)'
;MARYLAEQQVTELNAVTETFLNSYMLYLERAQMAPATVSRNVAAIRKFYQYVLKQHYVSSDPSENLRPPKVERKMPEILSVEEVDLLMRQPDGATPKGLRDKAMLELLYATGIRVSELIHLKMSNLNIRMGYINCTEQERGRVIPFGSAAKNALETYLQQGREKLLH
;
A
#
# COMPACT_ATOMS: atom_id res chain seq x y z
N MET A 1 5.88 -0.29 -19.62
CA MET A 1 5.16 -0.27 -20.92
C MET A 1 5.57 0.95 -21.76
N ALA A 2 5.33 2.21 -21.33
CA ALA A 2 5.65 3.40 -22.12
C ALA A 2 7.12 3.44 -22.63
N ARG A 3 8.09 3.13 -21.78
CA ARG A 3 9.49 3.02 -22.17
C ARG A 3 9.73 1.97 -23.27
N TYR A 4 9.12 0.80 -23.16
CA TYR A 4 9.23 -0.27 -24.14
C TYR A 4 8.59 0.12 -25.49
N LEU A 5 7.43 0.82 -25.45
CA LEU A 5 6.83 1.39 -26.67
C LEU A 5 7.77 2.37 -27.37
N ALA A 6 8.42 3.26 -26.61
CA ALA A 6 9.39 4.22 -27.15
C ALA A 6 10.62 3.51 -27.76
N GLU A 7 11.16 2.49 -27.10
CA GLU A 7 12.29 1.68 -27.60
C GLU A 7 11.93 0.94 -28.91
N GLN A 8 10.65 0.54 -29.07
CA GLN A 8 10.15 -0.11 -30.27
C GLN A 8 9.56 0.87 -31.31
N GLN A 9 9.70 2.18 -31.08
CA GLN A 9 9.21 3.26 -31.96
C GLN A 9 7.68 3.17 -32.24
N VAL A 10 6.90 2.60 -31.33
CA VAL A 10 5.45 2.52 -31.43
C VAL A 10 4.82 3.77 -30.81
N THR A 11 4.21 4.60 -31.65
CA THR A 11 3.61 5.90 -31.25
C THR A 11 2.09 5.86 -31.23
N GLU A 12 1.46 4.89 -31.88
CA GLU A 12 0.01 4.79 -32.00
C GLU A 12 -0.53 3.60 -31.23
N LEU A 13 -1.63 3.80 -30.51
CA LEU A 13 -2.26 2.74 -29.71
C LEU A 13 -2.81 1.60 -30.59
N ASN A 14 -3.31 1.92 -31.80
CA ASN A 14 -3.82 0.92 -32.75
C ASN A 14 -2.71 0.06 -33.37
N ALA A 15 -1.44 0.49 -33.30
CA ALA A 15 -0.30 -0.31 -33.77
C ALA A 15 0.13 -1.40 -32.78
N VAL A 16 -0.37 -1.35 -31.55
CA VAL A 16 -0.07 -2.35 -30.52
C VAL A 16 -0.95 -3.59 -30.78
N THR A 17 -0.31 -4.68 -31.14
CA THR A 17 -0.95 -5.98 -31.37
C THR A 17 -0.80 -6.93 -30.18
N GLU A 18 -1.55 -8.03 -30.16
CA GLU A 18 -1.38 -9.12 -29.18
C GLU A 18 0.06 -9.65 -29.21
N THR A 19 0.65 -9.83 -30.38
CA THR A 19 2.05 -10.26 -30.54
C THR A 19 3.03 -9.27 -29.91
N PHE A 20 2.77 -7.97 -30.05
CA PHE A 20 3.56 -6.93 -29.40
C PHE A 20 3.49 -7.02 -27.87
N LEU A 21 2.30 -7.22 -27.32
CA LEU A 21 2.11 -7.38 -25.88
C LEU A 21 2.79 -8.65 -25.35
N ASN A 22 2.72 -9.75 -26.09
CA ASN A 22 3.44 -10.98 -25.75
C ASN A 22 4.97 -10.76 -25.77
N SER A 23 5.49 -10.02 -26.73
CA SER A 23 6.91 -9.65 -26.77
C SER A 23 7.31 -8.78 -25.57
N TYR A 24 6.44 -7.88 -25.13
CA TYR A 24 6.65 -7.12 -23.90
C TYR A 24 6.66 -8.02 -22.66
N MET A 25 5.85 -9.05 -22.58
CA MET A 25 5.92 -10.03 -21.48
C MET A 25 7.26 -10.76 -21.44
N LEU A 26 7.74 -11.21 -22.61
CA LEU A 26 9.08 -11.82 -22.73
C LEU A 26 10.21 -10.84 -22.35
N TYR A 27 10.06 -9.57 -22.67
CA TYR A 27 11.00 -8.53 -22.23
C TYR A 27 11.05 -8.42 -20.69
N LEU A 28 9.90 -8.43 -20.02
CA LEU A 28 9.84 -8.41 -18.56
C LEU A 28 10.45 -9.67 -17.92
N GLU A 29 10.23 -10.84 -18.53
CA GLU A 29 10.83 -12.11 -18.09
C GLU A 29 12.37 -12.09 -18.23
N ARG A 30 12.88 -11.63 -19.37
CA ARG A 30 14.33 -11.46 -19.59
C ARG A 30 14.96 -10.46 -18.62
N ALA A 31 14.21 -9.43 -18.22
CA ALA A 31 14.60 -8.50 -17.18
C ALA A 31 14.48 -9.07 -15.76
N GLN A 32 14.18 -10.39 -15.63
CA GLN A 32 14.04 -11.11 -14.36
C GLN A 32 13.02 -10.46 -13.38
N MET A 33 11.97 -9.86 -13.92
CA MET A 33 10.89 -9.30 -13.10
C MET A 33 10.12 -10.41 -12.39
N ALA A 34 9.82 -10.18 -11.10
CA ALA A 34 9.05 -11.13 -10.30
C ALA A 34 7.68 -11.43 -10.95
N PRO A 35 7.19 -12.68 -10.92
CA PRO A 35 5.89 -13.07 -11.51
C PRO A 35 4.72 -12.19 -11.05
N ALA A 36 4.72 -11.76 -9.79
CA ALA A 36 3.72 -10.83 -9.27
C ALA A 36 3.78 -9.45 -9.95
N THR A 37 4.97 -8.96 -10.31
CA THR A 37 5.17 -7.71 -11.05
C THR A 37 4.65 -7.85 -12.48
N VAL A 38 4.97 -8.95 -13.16
CA VAL A 38 4.45 -9.24 -14.51
C VAL A 38 2.93 -9.33 -14.49
N SER A 39 2.35 -10.04 -13.52
CA SER A 39 0.90 -10.16 -13.36
C SER A 39 0.21 -8.81 -13.16
N ARG A 40 0.81 -7.90 -12.37
CA ARG A 40 0.30 -6.51 -12.21
C ARG A 40 0.38 -5.72 -13.52
N ASN A 41 1.46 -5.88 -14.29
CA ASN A 41 1.57 -5.25 -15.61
C ASN A 41 0.46 -5.73 -16.55
N VAL A 42 0.19 -7.04 -16.61
CA VAL A 42 -0.92 -7.60 -17.40
C VAL A 42 -2.26 -6.99 -16.96
N ALA A 43 -2.53 -6.93 -15.67
CA ALA A 43 -3.76 -6.34 -15.14
C ALA A 43 -3.92 -4.86 -15.51
N ALA A 44 -2.83 -4.09 -15.41
CA ALA A 44 -2.83 -2.67 -15.78
C ALA A 44 -3.05 -2.47 -17.29
N ILE A 45 -2.38 -3.26 -18.15
CA ILE A 45 -2.54 -3.22 -19.61
C ILE A 45 -3.97 -3.53 -19.98
N ARG A 46 -4.57 -4.60 -19.42
CA ARG A 46 -5.96 -4.95 -19.67
C ARG A 46 -6.93 -3.82 -19.30
N LYS A 47 -6.75 -3.23 -18.11
CA LYS A 47 -7.59 -2.11 -17.68
C LYS A 47 -7.44 -0.89 -18.58
N PHE A 48 -6.22 -0.62 -19.03
CA PHE A 48 -5.95 0.48 -19.96
C PHE A 48 -6.66 0.25 -21.30
N TYR A 49 -6.48 -0.94 -21.95
CA TYR A 49 -7.11 -1.22 -23.23
C TYR A 49 -8.63 -1.33 -23.15
N GLN A 50 -9.19 -1.89 -22.08
CA GLN A 50 -10.63 -1.84 -21.82
C GLN A 50 -11.16 -0.40 -21.74
N TYR A 51 -10.41 0.51 -21.10
CA TYR A 51 -10.79 1.91 -21.01
C TYR A 51 -10.72 2.60 -22.37
N VAL A 52 -9.62 2.49 -23.11
CA VAL A 52 -9.45 3.18 -24.40
C VAL A 52 -10.39 2.60 -25.49
N LEU A 53 -10.71 1.31 -25.42
CA LEU A 53 -11.73 0.70 -26.28
C LEU A 53 -13.13 1.27 -25.98
N LYS A 54 -13.48 1.39 -24.69
CA LYS A 54 -14.75 2.03 -24.27
C LYS A 54 -14.87 3.49 -24.71
N GLN A 55 -13.74 4.19 -24.78
CA GLN A 55 -13.67 5.58 -25.25
C GLN A 55 -13.53 5.71 -26.78
N HIS A 56 -13.58 4.58 -27.52
CA HIS A 56 -13.42 4.53 -28.97
C HIS A 56 -12.06 5.07 -29.50
N TYR A 57 -11.00 5.06 -28.64
CA TYR A 57 -9.64 5.43 -29.07
C TYR A 57 -8.94 4.31 -29.85
N VAL A 58 -9.37 3.07 -29.70
CA VAL A 58 -8.92 1.89 -30.43
C VAL A 58 -10.12 1.09 -30.94
N SER A 59 -9.92 0.34 -32.03
CA SER A 59 -10.97 -0.47 -32.65
C SER A 59 -11.12 -1.87 -32.03
N SER A 60 -10.09 -2.35 -31.35
CA SER A 60 -10.07 -3.67 -30.69
C SER A 60 -9.16 -3.66 -29.47
N ASP A 61 -9.36 -4.64 -28.58
CA ASP A 61 -8.51 -4.82 -27.39
C ASP A 61 -7.43 -5.88 -27.66
N PRO A 62 -6.15 -5.47 -27.87
CA PRO A 62 -5.06 -6.42 -28.10
C PRO A 62 -4.66 -7.20 -26.85
N SER A 63 -5.21 -6.85 -25.68
CA SER A 63 -4.88 -7.48 -24.39
C SER A 63 -5.88 -8.56 -23.96
N GLU A 64 -6.92 -8.81 -24.74
CA GLU A 64 -8.02 -9.74 -24.39
C GLU A 64 -7.49 -11.14 -24.02
N ASN A 65 -6.57 -11.67 -24.82
CA ASN A 65 -5.99 -13.00 -24.63
C ASN A 65 -4.71 -13.02 -23.78
N LEU A 66 -4.23 -11.85 -23.35
CA LEU A 66 -2.99 -11.75 -22.58
C LEU A 66 -3.13 -12.46 -21.22
N ARG A 67 -2.36 -13.51 -20.99
CA ARG A 67 -2.43 -14.30 -19.76
C ARG A 67 -1.31 -13.94 -18.80
N PRO A 68 -1.63 -13.64 -17.52
CA PRO A 68 -0.58 -13.42 -16.52
C PRO A 68 0.13 -14.73 -16.18
N PRO A 69 1.42 -14.68 -15.79
CA PRO A 69 2.10 -15.85 -15.25
C PRO A 69 1.41 -16.33 -13.97
N LYS A 70 1.52 -17.64 -13.70
CA LYS A 70 1.03 -18.22 -12.45
C LYS A 70 1.88 -17.69 -11.29
N VAL A 71 1.24 -17.00 -10.37
CA VAL A 71 1.88 -16.50 -9.15
C VAL A 71 1.61 -17.48 -8.03
N GLU A 72 2.65 -18.11 -7.51
CA GLU A 72 2.56 -18.91 -6.30
C GLU A 72 2.32 -17.99 -5.11
N ARG A 73 1.22 -18.22 -4.39
CA ARG A 73 0.93 -17.51 -3.14
C ARG A 73 1.75 -18.14 -2.03
N LYS A 74 2.84 -17.48 -1.66
CA LYS A 74 3.55 -17.84 -0.43
C LYS A 74 2.68 -17.46 0.77
N MET A 75 2.60 -18.34 1.75
CA MET A 75 2.03 -17.99 3.06
C MET A 75 2.84 -16.83 3.64
N PRO A 76 2.21 -15.77 4.14
CA PRO A 76 2.95 -14.71 4.82
C PRO A 76 3.61 -15.27 6.08
N GLU A 77 4.82 -14.81 6.37
CA GLU A 77 5.46 -15.05 7.65
C GLU A 77 4.67 -14.33 8.74
N ILE A 78 4.37 -15.03 9.81
CA ILE A 78 3.58 -14.53 10.93
C ILE A 78 4.52 -14.40 12.13
N LEU A 79 4.55 -13.24 12.76
CA LEU A 79 5.28 -13.04 14.00
C LEU A 79 4.61 -13.83 15.14
N SER A 80 5.41 -14.46 15.99
CA SER A 80 4.92 -15.04 17.24
C SER A 80 4.54 -13.94 18.25
N VAL A 81 3.84 -14.30 19.31
CA VAL A 81 3.49 -13.35 20.37
C VAL A 81 4.76 -12.76 21.01
N GLU A 82 5.78 -13.60 21.23
CA GLU A 82 7.06 -13.18 21.81
C GLU A 82 7.81 -12.21 20.90
N GLU A 83 7.77 -12.42 19.57
CA GLU A 83 8.37 -11.52 18.59
C GLU A 83 7.64 -10.19 18.52
N VAL A 84 6.31 -10.20 18.61
CA VAL A 84 5.50 -8.98 18.70
C VAL A 84 5.85 -8.21 19.98
N ASP A 85 5.91 -8.87 21.13
CA ASP A 85 6.28 -8.25 22.40
C ASP A 85 7.68 -7.65 22.34
N LEU A 86 8.62 -8.36 21.73
CA LEU A 86 9.99 -7.85 21.52
C LEU A 86 9.98 -6.59 20.63
N LEU A 87 9.24 -6.61 19.53
CA LEU A 87 9.09 -5.45 18.63
C LEU A 87 8.49 -4.25 19.37
N MET A 88 7.45 -4.48 20.16
CA MET A 88 6.76 -3.44 20.92
C MET A 88 7.62 -2.81 22.01
N ARG A 89 8.68 -3.48 22.47
CA ARG A 89 9.64 -2.97 23.47
C ARG A 89 10.82 -2.22 22.86
N GLN A 90 11.01 -2.24 21.52
CA GLN A 90 12.17 -1.57 20.88
C GLN A 90 12.19 -0.03 21.00
N PRO A 91 11.05 0.69 20.94
CA PRO A 91 11.10 2.15 21.03
C PRO A 91 11.62 2.64 22.38
N ASP A 92 12.62 3.51 22.36
CA ASP A 92 13.21 4.11 23.56
C ASP A 92 12.27 5.16 24.17
N GLY A 93 11.63 4.81 25.29
CA GLY A 93 10.71 5.69 26.00
C GLY A 93 11.34 6.96 26.62
N ALA A 94 12.67 7.07 26.64
CA ALA A 94 13.35 8.26 27.12
C ALA A 94 13.43 9.37 26.06
N THR A 95 13.22 9.07 24.78
CA THR A 95 13.33 10.02 23.68
C THR A 95 11.97 10.43 23.13
N PRO A 96 11.78 11.69 22.70
CA PRO A 96 10.53 12.12 22.03
C PRO A 96 10.18 11.28 20.81
N LYS A 97 11.19 10.87 20.03
CA LYS A 97 11.02 9.99 18.87
C LYS A 97 10.56 8.59 19.28
N GLY A 98 11.17 8.02 20.31
CA GLY A 98 10.78 6.70 20.80
C GLY A 98 9.38 6.68 21.40
N LEU A 99 8.96 7.74 22.09
CA LEU A 99 7.58 7.91 22.57
C LEU A 99 6.58 7.93 21.39
N ARG A 100 6.91 8.64 20.31
CA ARG A 100 6.11 8.64 19.09
C ARG A 100 6.03 7.24 18.47
N ASP A 101 7.17 6.60 18.30
CA ASP A 101 7.27 5.30 17.64
C ASP A 101 6.51 4.22 18.45
N LYS A 102 6.58 4.29 19.79
CA LYS A 102 5.78 3.45 20.68
C LYS A 102 4.28 3.67 20.48
N ALA A 103 3.84 4.92 20.48
CA ALA A 103 2.42 5.25 20.28
C ALA A 103 1.91 4.80 18.90
N MET A 104 2.73 4.93 17.85
CA MET A 104 2.40 4.45 16.50
C MET A 104 2.26 2.92 16.46
N LEU A 105 3.20 2.18 17.03
CA LEU A 105 3.17 0.72 17.06
C LEU A 105 1.96 0.20 17.86
N GLU A 106 1.72 0.76 19.05
CA GLU A 106 0.58 0.38 19.89
C GLU A 106 -0.76 0.63 19.18
N LEU A 107 -0.88 1.77 18.47
CA LEU A 107 -2.09 2.09 17.73
C LEU A 107 -2.28 1.17 16.53
N LEU A 108 -1.22 0.87 15.77
CA LEU A 108 -1.26 -0.08 14.64
C LEU A 108 -1.68 -1.48 15.12
N TYR A 109 -1.08 -1.95 16.20
CA TYR A 109 -1.37 -3.27 16.75
C TYR A 109 -2.81 -3.37 17.26
N ALA A 110 -3.27 -2.34 17.98
CA ALA A 110 -4.63 -2.33 18.55
C ALA A 110 -5.74 -2.18 17.51
N THR A 111 -5.48 -1.52 16.38
CA THR A 111 -6.53 -1.11 15.43
C THR A 111 -6.44 -1.76 14.06
N GLY A 112 -5.28 -2.27 13.67
CA GLY A 112 -5.05 -2.81 12.32
C GLY A 112 -5.24 -1.80 11.20
N ILE A 113 -5.12 -0.49 11.47
CA ILE A 113 -5.19 0.54 10.43
C ILE A 113 -4.01 0.45 9.47
N ARG A 114 -4.19 0.94 8.25
CA ARG A 114 -3.10 0.99 7.29
C ARG A 114 -2.06 2.03 7.70
N VAL A 115 -0.80 1.79 7.34
CA VAL A 115 0.29 2.76 7.61
C VAL A 115 -0.01 4.12 7.00
N SER A 116 -0.61 4.18 5.82
CA SER A 116 -1.06 5.44 5.20
C SER A 116 -2.10 6.18 6.05
N GLU A 117 -3.07 5.46 6.61
CA GLU A 117 -4.10 6.04 7.50
C GLU A 117 -3.46 6.59 8.78
N LEU A 118 -2.47 5.88 9.34
CA LEU A 118 -1.74 6.34 10.53
C LEU A 118 -0.95 7.63 10.24
N ILE A 119 -0.21 7.69 9.13
CA ILE A 119 0.61 8.87 8.77
C ILE A 119 -0.24 10.12 8.57
N HIS A 120 -1.46 9.96 8.02
CA HIS A 120 -2.39 11.07 7.78
C HIS A 120 -3.37 11.32 8.93
N LEU A 121 -3.24 10.57 10.04
CA LEU A 121 -4.14 10.71 11.18
C LEU A 121 -3.99 12.07 11.85
N LYS A 122 -5.07 12.85 11.86
CA LYS A 122 -5.12 14.18 12.50
C LYS A 122 -5.59 14.07 13.96
N MET A 123 -5.22 15.04 14.78
CA MET A 123 -5.70 15.13 16.17
C MET A 123 -7.22 15.20 16.26
N SER A 124 -7.88 15.82 15.28
CA SER A 124 -9.34 15.87 15.19
C SER A 124 -10.01 14.50 14.96
N ASN A 125 -9.24 13.52 14.46
CA ASN A 125 -9.70 12.16 14.21
C ASN A 125 -9.45 11.21 15.40
N LEU A 126 -8.76 11.69 16.44
CA LEU A 126 -8.38 10.90 17.60
C LEU A 126 -9.18 11.32 18.82
N ASN A 127 -9.95 10.39 19.38
CA ASN A 127 -10.63 10.60 20.65
C ASN A 127 -10.02 9.70 21.74
N ILE A 128 -9.04 10.23 22.46
CA ILE A 128 -8.31 9.49 23.48
C ILE A 128 -9.22 9.17 24.67
N ARG A 129 -10.08 10.13 25.08
CA ARG A 129 -10.96 9.93 26.22
C ARG A 129 -11.86 8.71 26.02
N MET A 130 -12.47 8.60 24.85
CA MET A 130 -13.38 7.50 24.51
C MET A 130 -12.67 6.29 23.90
N GLY A 131 -11.37 6.38 23.60
CA GLY A 131 -10.56 5.27 23.09
C GLY A 131 -10.90 4.84 21.67
N TYR A 132 -11.08 5.79 20.73
CA TYR A 132 -11.31 5.46 19.33
C TYR A 132 -10.64 6.45 18.38
N ILE A 133 -10.46 6.00 17.12
CA ILE A 133 -10.05 6.84 15.98
C ILE A 133 -11.14 6.84 14.91
N ASN A 134 -11.22 7.95 14.16
CA ASN A 134 -12.03 8.11 12.97
C ASN A 134 -11.15 8.04 11.73
N CYS A 135 -11.26 6.98 10.93
CA CYS A 135 -10.58 6.87 9.64
C CYS A 135 -11.50 7.42 8.55
N THR A 136 -11.20 8.62 8.03
CA THR A 136 -12.05 9.34 7.07
C THR A 136 -11.55 9.29 5.62
N GLU A 137 -10.45 8.59 5.33
CA GLU A 137 -9.85 8.55 3.98
C GLU A 137 -10.67 7.80 2.91
N GLN A 138 -11.78 7.16 3.27
CA GLN A 138 -12.69 6.51 2.34
C GLN A 138 -14.06 7.17 2.43
N GLU A 139 -14.84 7.15 1.35
CA GLU A 139 -16.22 7.69 1.26
C GLU A 139 -17.15 7.21 2.40
N ARG A 140 -16.78 6.12 3.08
CA ARG A 140 -17.41 5.63 4.30
C ARG A 140 -16.39 5.64 5.44
N GLY A 141 -16.37 6.72 6.21
CA GLY A 141 -15.59 6.83 7.44
C GLY A 141 -15.90 5.66 8.38
N ARG A 142 -14.87 5.14 9.05
CA ARG A 142 -15.02 4.07 10.05
C ARG A 142 -14.45 4.51 11.40
N VAL A 143 -15.18 4.17 12.47
CA VAL A 143 -14.72 4.36 13.85
C VAL A 143 -14.08 3.06 14.32
N ILE A 144 -12.84 3.15 14.81
CA ILE A 144 -12.09 1.98 15.28
C ILE A 144 -11.70 2.21 16.73
N PRO A 145 -12.18 1.37 17.66
CA PRO A 145 -11.82 1.46 19.07
C PRO A 145 -10.38 0.93 19.28
N PHE A 146 -9.73 1.42 20.35
CA PHE A 146 -8.44 0.92 20.81
C PHE A 146 -8.39 0.79 22.33
N GLY A 147 -7.57 -0.15 22.82
CA GLY A 147 -7.47 -0.47 24.23
C GLY A 147 -6.57 0.45 25.04
N SER A 148 -6.42 0.14 26.35
CA SER A 148 -5.67 0.93 27.31
C SER A 148 -4.18 1.06 26.99
N ALA A 149 -3.54 0.04 26.41
CA ALA A 149 -2.12 0.09 26.04
C ALA A 149 -1.86 1.21 25.02
N ALA A 150 -2.62 1.23 23.92
CA ALA A 150 -2.53 2.27 22.89
C ALA A 150 -2.92 3.65 23.47
N LYS A 151 -3.95 3.72 24.33
CA LYS A 151 -4.33 4.96 25.00
C LYS A 151 -3.18 5.54 25.83
N ASN A 152 -2.56 4.75 26.71
CA ASN A 152 -1.46 5.19 27.56
C ASN A 152 -0.25 5.65 26.75
N ALA A 153 0.10 4.90 25.69
CA ALA A 153 1.20 5.28 24.82
C ALA A 153 0.94 6.60 24.08
N LEU A 154 -0.28 6.81 23.57
CA LEU A 154 -0.71 8.04 22.93
C LEU A 154 -0.69 9.22 23.91
N GLU A 155 -1.25 9.07 25.11
CA GLU A 155 -1.24 10.11 26.14
C GLU A 155 0.19 10.51 26.50
N THR A 156 1.08 9.54 26.73
CA THR A 156 2.49 9.80 27.05
C THR A 156 3.20 10.54 25.92
N TYR A 157 3.01 10.10 24.68
CA TYR A 157 3.60 10.78 23.52
C TYR A 157 3.09 12.22 23.38
N LEU A 158 1.79 12.45 23.51
CA LEU A 158 1.21 13.79 23.35
C LEU A 158 1.67 14.76 24.42
N GLN A 159 1.81 14.28 25.67
CA GLN A 159 2.23 15.11 26.81
C GLN A 159 3.74 15.38 26.85
N GLN A 160 4.58 14.40 26.49
CA GLN A 160 6.01 14.46 26.75
C GLN A 160 6.89 14.51 25.49
N GLY A 161 6.35 14.05 24.34
CA GLY A 161 7.14 13.88 23.11
C GLY A 161 6.73 14.80 21.97
N ARG A 162 5.44 15.00 21.75
CA ARG A 162 4.91 15.62 20.53
C ARG A 162 5.41 17.05 20.33
N GLU A 163 5.34 17.90 21.34
CA GLU A 163 5.78 19.31 21.23
C GLU A 163 7.25 19.42 20.84
N LYS A 164 8.10 18.53 21.36
CA LYS A 164 9.54 18.52 21.06
C LYS A 164 9.88 18.08 19.63
N LEU A 165 8.92 17.54 18.88
CA LEU A 165 9.08 17.08 17.50
C LEU A 165 8.42 18.01 16.47
N LEU A 166 7.73 19.06 16.90
CA LEU A 166 7.05 20.03 16.02
C LEU A 166 7.93 21.22 15.61
N HIS A 167 9.20 21.26 16.07
CA HIS A 167 10.16 22.33 15.82
C HIS A 167 11.22 21.93 14.80
#